data_ea342c70173207ff94990ba7131ec5bb
#
_entry.id   ea342c70173207ff94990ba7131ec5bb
#
_cell.length_a   1.000
_cell.length_b   1.000
_cell.length_c   1.000
_cell.angle_alpha   90.00
_cell.angle_beta   90.00
_cell.angle_gamma   90.00
#
_symmetry.space_group_name_H-M   'P 1'
#
loop_
_entity.id
_entity.type
_entity.pdbx_description
1 polymer ?
#
loop_
_entity_poly.entity_id
_entity_poly.type
_entity_poly.pdbx_seq_one_letter_code
_entity_poly.pdbx_strand_id
1 'polypeptide(L)'
;RAAADALQARLEANGNPYPLFVQGDGPKMRLIEEFRAHGNAVLVGSMSFWEGVDVKGEALSLVVIDKIPFAPPNDPVMMARSRAVEASGRRPFDEITLPEAVITLKQGAGRLIRSEGDRGMLVICDPRILNKGYGKVVRDSLPDFYCTRREEKALEFFLNPERFREGLYRG
;
A
#
# COMPACT_ATOMS: atom_id res chain seq x y z
N ARG A 1 -12.40 -2.76 9.63
CA ARG A 1 -13.35 -1.89 10.34
C ARG A 1 -12.65 -1.20 11.51
N ALA A 2 -12.06 -1.91 12.46
CA ALA A 2 -11.40 -1.31 13.63
C ALA A 2 -10.38 -0.21 13.29
N ALA A 3 -9.56 -0.37 12.24
CA ALA A 3 -8.63 0.67 11.80
C ALA A 3 -9.36 1.91 11.26
N ALA A 4 -10.47 1.74 10.56
CA ALA A 4 -11.29 2.84 10.08
C ALA A 4 -11.92 3.62 11.25
N ASP A 5 -12.46 2.91 12.24
CA ASP A 5 -13.09 3.50 13.41
C ASP A 5 -12.06 4.28 14.25
N ALA A 6 -10.85 3.74 14.43
CA ALA A 6 -9.77 4.42 15.14
C ALA A 6 -9.26 5.65 14.38
N LEU A 7 -9.22 5.60 13.05
CA LEU A 7 -8.83 6.74 12.22
C LEU A 7 -9.90 7.82 12.28
N GLN A 8 -11.17 7.46 12.16
CA GLN A 8 -12.30 8.39 12.29
C GLN A 8 -12.24 9.17 13.60
N ALA A 9 -12.10 8.47 14.72
CA ALA A 9 -12.00 9.09 16.04
C ALA A 9 -10.81 10.08 16.13
N ARG A 10 -9.68 9.77 15.52
CA ARG A 10 -8.51 10.66 15.51
C ARG A 10 -8.71 11.89 14.61
N LEU A 11 -9.34 11.72 13.45
CA LEU A 11 -9.66 12.82 12.55
C LEU A 11 -10.62 13.81 13.24
N GLU A 12 -11.66 13.30 13.89
CA GLU A 12 -12.63 14.10 14.64
C GLU A 12 -11.97 14.85 15.81
N ALA A 13 -11.14 14.17 16.61
CA ALA A 13 -10.43 14.77 17.74
C ALA A 13 -9.48 15.90 17.34
N ASN A 14 -8.93 15.86 16.12
CA ASN A 14 -8.04 16.89 15.59
C ASN A 14 -8.77 17.97 14.80
N GLY A 15 -10.10 17.98 14.80
CA GLY A 15 -10.89 18.98 14.07
C GLY A 15 -10.71 18.94 12.55
N ASN A 16 -10.24 17.81 12.03
CA ASN A 16 -9.89 17.66 10.62
C ASN A 16 -10.98 16.89 9.87
N PRO A 17 -11.75 17.55 9.01
CA PRO A 17 -12.93 16.98 8.38
C PRO A 17 -12.61 16.22 7.07
N TYR A 18 -11.53 15.41 7.03
CA TYR A 18 -11.34 14.54 5.88
C TYR A 18 -12.42 13.47 5.85
N PRO A 19 -13.28 13.43 4.83
CA PRO A 19 -14.26 12.37 4.71
C PRO A 19 -13.57 11.02 4.60
N LEU A 20 -14.13 10.04 5.30
CA LEU A 20 -13.64 8.68 5.36
C LEU A 20 -14.60 7.77 4.62
N PHE A 21 -14.14 7.20 3.52
CA PHE A 21 -14.86 6.18 2.76
C PHE A 21 -14.36 4.81 3.16
N VAL A 22 -15.27 3.92 3.58
CA VAL A 22 -14.89 2.60 4.08
C VAL A 22 -15.55 1.51 3.24
N GLN A 23 -14.76 0.51 2.85
CA GLN A 23 -15.28 -0.67 2.18
C GLN A 23 -16.42 -1.32 2.98
N GLY A 24 -17.56 -1.53 2.33
CA GLY A 24 -18.76 -2.07 2.94
C GLY A 24 -19.83 -1.02 3.26
N ASP A 25 -19.51 0.27 3.19
CA ASP A 25 -20.50 1.34 3.40
C ASP A 25 -21.27 1.68 2.11
N GLY A 26 -20.92 1.02 1.01
CA GLY A 26 -21.61 1.16 -0.27
C GLY A 26 -20.95 0.37 -1.39
N PRO A 27 -21.49 0.46 -2.61
CA PRO A 27 -20.92 -0.16 -3.79
C PRO A 27 -19.48 0.36 -4.04
N LYS A 28 -18.57 -0.55 -4.37
CA LYS A 28 -17.13 -0.25 -4.60
C LYS A 28 -16.93 0.93 -5.56
N MET A 29 -17.60 0.92 -6.70
CA MET A 29 -17.41 1.98 -7.72
C MET A 29 -17.86 3.34 -7.20
N ARG A 30 -18.98 3.41 -6.49
CA ARG A 30 -19.47 4.65 -5.89
C ARG A 30 -18.47 5.24 -4.88
N LEU A 31 -17.94 4.40 -3.98
CA LEU A 31 -16.95 4.84 -2.98
C LEU A 31 -15.68 5.39 -3.65
N ILE A 32 -15.24 4.77 -4.75
CA ILE A 32 -14.09 5.23 -5.51
C ILE A 32 -14.37 6.56 -6.22
N GLU A 33 -15.54 6.72 -6.81
CA GLU A 33 -15.96 7.95 -7.50
C GLU A 33 -16.08 9.11 -6.51
N GLU A 34 -16.72 8.89 -5.36
CA GLU A 34 -16.86 9.88 -4.29
C GLU A 34 -15.49 10.27 -3.72
N PHE A 35 -14.60 9.30 -3.46
CA PHE A 35 -13.23 9.57 -3.02
C PHE A 35 -12.47 10.44 -4.03
N ARG A 36 -12.56 10.13 -5.32
CA ARG A 36 -11.94 10.92 -6.40
C ARG A 36 -12.50 12.34 -6.49
N ALA A 37 -13.83 12.44 -6.49
CA ALA A 37 -14.51 13.71 -6.65
C ALA A 37 -14.20 14.67 -5.50
N HIS A 38 -14.00 14.14 -4.29
CA HIS A 38 -13.65 14.93 -3.13
C HIS A 38 -12.22 15.46 -3.17
N GLY A 39 -11.27 14.71 -3.74
CA GLY A 39 -9.86 15.08 -3.91
C GLY A 39 -9.02 15.09 -2.62
N ASN A 40 -9.63 15.36 -1.46
CA ASN A 40 -8.97 15.42 -0.16
C ASN A 40 -9.73 14.57 0.86
N ALA A 41 -9.57 13.26 0.77
CA ALA A 41 -10.34 12.27 1.51
C ALA A 41 -9.48 11.04 1.87
N VAL A 42 -10.00 10.17 2.70
CA VAL A 42 -9.39 8.88 3.04
C VAL A 42 -10.28 7.74 2.55
N LEU A 43 -9.68 6.76 1.90
CA LEU A 43 -10.34 5.51 1.49
C LEU A 43 -9.71 4.33 2.22
N VAL A 44 -10.51 3.60 2.99
CA VAL A 44 -10.10 2.39 3.69
C VAL A 44 -10.74 1.17 3.05
N GLY A 45 -9.91 0.28 2.55
CA GLY A 45 -10.35 -0.94 1.89
C GLY A 45 -9.36 -2.08 1.98
N SER A 46 -9.79 -3.26 1.58
CA SER A 46 -8.92 -4.42 1.39
C SER A 46 -8.23 -4.36 0.02
N MET A 47 -7.35 -5.31 -0.23
CA MET A 47 -6.62 -5.44 -1.51
C MET A 47 -7.52 -5.45 -2.74
N SER A 48 -8.75 -5.94 -2.62
CA SER A 48 -9.71 -5.94 -3.73
C SER A 48 -10.04 -4.53 -4.25
N PHE A 49 -9.79 -3.48 -3.45
CA PHE A 49 -9.88 -2.10 -3.90
C PHE A 49 -8.71 -1.68 -4.80
N TRP A 50 -7.53 -2.32 -4.69
CA TRP A 50 -6.41 -2.04 -5.59
C TRP A 50 -6.67 -2.51 -7.01
N GLU A 51 -7.43 -3.59 -7.15
CA GLU A 51 -7.89 -4.09 -8.44
C GLU A 51 -9.05 -3.21 -8.92
N GLY A 52 -8.78 -2.35 -9.89
CA GLY A 52 -9.80 -1.49 -10.52
C GLY A 52 -9.95 -0.08 -9.93
N VAL A 53 -9.17 0.29 -8.92
CA VAL A 53 -9.05 1.70 -8.52
C VAL A 53 -8.07 2.39 -9.46
N ASP A 54 -8.60 3.00 -10.52
CA ASP A 54 -7.83 3.90 -11.37
C ASP A 54 -7.94 5.34 -10.84
N VAL A 55 -7.31 5.62 -9.69
CA VAL A 55 -7.16 7.00 -9.19
C VAL A 55 -5.90 7.58 -9.82
N LYS A 56 -6.05 8.62 -10.64
CA LYS A 56 -4.95 9.24 -11.39
C LYS A 56 -4.40 10.46 -10.65
N GLY A 57 -3.09 10.63 -10.73
CA GLY A 57 -2.39 11.89 -10.40
C GLY A 57 -2.53 12.33 -8.95
N GLU A 58 -2.74 13.61 -8.76
CA GLU A 58 -2.76 14.30 -7.45
C GLU A 58 -3.78 13.79 -6.44
N ALA A 59 -4.77 12.99 -6.89
CA ALA A 59 -5.81 12.43 -6.01
C ALA A 59 -5.32 11.31 -5.09
N LEU A 60 -4.08 10.82 -5.25
CA LEU A 60 -3.49 9.78 -4.40
C LEU A 60 -2.07 10.17 -3.99
N SER A 61 -1.93 10.81 -2.83
CA SER A 61 -0.64 11.25 -2.28
C SER A 61 -0.06 10.32 -1.22
N LEU A 62 -0.89 9.49 -0.61
CA LEU A 62 -0.48 8.56 0.44
C LEU A 62 -1.15 7.20 0.26
N VAL A 63 -0.34 6.15 0.30
CA VAL A 63 -0.81 4.75 0.40
C VAL A 63 -0.26 4.12 1.67
N VAL A 64 -1.13 3.61 2.52
CA VAL A 64 -0.75 2.91 3.75
C VAL A 64 -1.14 1.44 3.65
N ILE A 65 -0.16 0.56 3.84
CA ILE A 65 -0.31 -0.89 3.78
C ILE A 65 -0.08 -1.46 5.18
N ASP A 66 -1.13 -1.96 5.82
CA ASP A 66 -1.04 -2.55 7.15
C ASP A 66 -0.15 -3.80 7.17
N LYS A 67 -0.36 -4.71 6.20
CA LYS A 67 0.37 -5.98 6.10
C LYS A 67 0.76 -6.30 4.67
N ILE A 68 1.92 -6.97 4.52
CA ILE A 68 2.31 -7.54 3.23
C ILE A 68 1.19 -8.47 2.74
N PRO A 69 0.74 -8.32 1.48
CA PRO A 69 -0.45 -8.96 0.94
C PRO A 69 -0.22 -10.42 0.57
N PHE A 70 0.13 -11.25 1.54
CA PHE A 70 0.17 -12.68 1.34
C PHE A 70 -1.24 -13.24 1.15
N ALA A 71 -1.38 -14.17 0.21
CA ALA A 71 -2.64 -14.87 0.03
C ALA A 71 -3.05 -15.63 1.31
N PRO A 72 -4.36 -15.73 1.60
CA PRO A 72 -4.82 -16.51 2.74
C PRO A 72 -4.37 -17.98 2.63
N PRO A 73 -3.91 -18.58 3.73
CA PRO A 73 -3.38 -19.96 3.69
C PRO A 73 -4.42 -21.03 3.36
N ASN A 74 -5.71 -20.69 3.48
CA ASN A 74 -6.85 -21.56 3.22
C ASN A 74 -7.47 -21.35 1.83
N ASP A 75 -6.82 -20.58 0.95
CA ASP A 75 -7.28 -20.45 -0.44
C ASP A 75 -7.07 -21.78 -1.18
N PRO A 76 -8.14 -22.42 -1.75
CA PRO A 76 -8.04 -23.73 -2.37
C PRO A 76 -7.09 -23.78 -3.57
N VAL A 77 -7.03 -22.71 -4.37
CA VAL A 77 -6.15 -22.63 -5.53
C VAL A 77 -4.69 -22.54 -5.08
N MET A 78 -4.43 -21.68 -4.08
CA MET A 78 -3.10 -21.58 -3.49
C MET A 78 -2.64 -22.88 -2.85
N MET A 79 -3.53 -23.58 -2.15
CA MET A 79 -3.22 -24.89 -1.58
C MET A 79 -2.87 -25.93 -2.65
N ALA A 80 -3.63 -26.00 -3.74
CA ALA A 80 -3.35 -26.93 -4.85
C ALA A 80 -2.00 -26.64 -5.52
N ARG A 81 -1.71 -25.38 -5.81
CA ARG A 81 -0.42 -24.94 -6.38
C ARG A 81 0.74 -25.22 -5.44
N SER A 82 0.57 -24.97 -4.13
CA SER A 82 1.58 -25.25 -3.12
C SER A 82 1.95 -26.73 -3.08
N ARG A 83 0.96 -27.64 -3.09
CA ARG A 83 1.20 -29.10 -3.13
C ARG A 83 1.98 -29.51 -4.36
N ALA A 84 1.70 -28.93 -5.54
CA ALA A 84 2.43 -29.22 -6.76
C ALA A 84 3.91 -28.80 -6.68
N VAL A 85 4.19 -27.65 -6.08
CA VAL A 85 5.56 -27.17 -5.85
C VAL A 85 6.29 -28.06 -4.83
N GLU A 86 5.64 -28.41 -3.73
CA GLU A 86 6.20 -29.32 -2.71
C GLU A 86 6.55 -30.69 -3.30
N ALA A 87 5.68 -31.24 -4.14
CA ALA A 87 5.93 -32.50 -4.83
C ALA A 87 7.17 -32.45 -5.73
N SER A 88 7.58 -31.28 -6.18
CA SER A 88 8.81 -31.06 -6.95
C SER A 88 10.05 -30.78 -6.08
N GLY A 89 9.94 -30.89 -4.75
CA GLY A 89 11.03 -30.64 -3.80
C GLY A 89 11.36 -29.16 -3.57
N ARG A 90 10.51 -28.22 -4.06
CA ARG A 90 10.72 -26.79 -3.92
C ARG A 90 9.84 -26.21 -2.80
N ARG A 91 10.12 -24.98 -2.38
CA ARG A 91 9.41 -24.33 -1.29
C ARG A 91 8.29 -23.43 -1.85
N PRO A 92 6.99 -23.71 -1.57
CA PRO A 92 5.87 -22.92 -2.07
C PRO A 92 5.95 -21.43 -1.69
N PHE A 93 6.51 -21.15 -0.51
CA PHE A 93 6.67 -19.77 -0.09
C PHE A 93 7.53 -18.95 -1.06
N ASP A 94 8.66 -19.51 -1.49
CA ASP A 94 9.62 -18.81 -2.35
C ASP A 94 9.15 -18.76 -3.82
N GLU A 95 8.43 -19.79 -4.27
CA GLU A 95 8.01 -19.97 -5.66
C GLU A 95 6.67 -19.32 -6.00
N ILE A 96 5.80 -19.19 -5.01
CA ILE A 96 4.42 -18.72 -5.22
C ILE A 96 4.08 -17.55 -4.29
N THR A 97 4.12 -17.80 -2.98
CA THR A 97 3.53 -16.87 -1.99
C THR A 97 4.25 -15.52 -1.97
N LEU A 98 5.57 -15.54 -1.92
CA LEU A 98 6.36 -14.30 -1.91
C LEU A 98 6.32 -13.57 -3.25
N PRO A 99 6.51 -14.18 -4.42
CA PRO A 99 6.38 -13.51 -5.70
C PRO A 99 5.01 -12.87 -5.93
N GLU A 100 3.92 -13.56 -5.58
CA GLU A 100 2.57 -12.99 -5.72
C GLU A 100 2.35 -11.78 -4.81
N ALA A 101 2.81 -11.85 -3.56
CA ALA A 101 2.74 -10.72 -2.65
C ALA A 101 3.55 -9.52 -3.16
N VAL A 102 4.73 -9.76 -3.73
CA VAL A 102 5.58 -8.72 -4.34
C VAL A 102 4.89 -8.08 -5.53
N ILE A 103 4.30 -8.87 -6.43
CA ILE A 103 3.55 -8.35 -7.59
C ILE A 103 2.41 -7.45 -7.12
N THR A 104 1.66 -7.90 -6.13
CA THR A 104 0.55 -7.13 -5.56
C THR A 104 1.00 -5.82 -4.91
N LEU A 105 2.11 -5.85 -4.17
CA LEU A 105 2.72 -4.63 -3.61
C LEU A 105 3.17 -3.66 -4.70
N LYS A 106 3.82 -4.17 -5.76
CA LYS A 106 4.23 -3.35 -6.90
C LYS A 106 3.06 -2.69 -7.61
N GLN A 107 1.96 -3.41 -7.77
CA GLN A 107 0.74 -2.86 -8.34
C GLN A 107 0.18 -1.72 -7.48
N GLY A 108 0.17 -1.89 -6.16
CA GLY A 108 -0.25 -0.84 -5.22
C GLY A 108 0.66 0.37 -5.25
N ALA A 109 1.97 0.16 -5.21
CA ALA A 109 2.97 1.22 -5.30
C ALA A 109 2.91 1.97 -6.65
N GLY A 110 2.70 1.24 -7.74
CA GLY A 110 2.55 1.81 -9.08
C GLY A 110 1.27 2.65 -9.28
N ARG A 111 0.31 2.58 -8.35
CA ARG A 111 -0.83 3.50 -8.32
C ARG A 111 -0.45 4.89 -7.82
N LEU A 112 0.55 4.96 -6.96
CA LEU A 112 1.03 6.18 -6.36
C LEU A 112 1.88 7.02 -7.32
N ILE A 113 2.77 6.36 -8.07
CA ILE A 113 3.71 7.00 -9.00
C ILE A 113 3.50 6.43 -10.41
N ARG A 114 3.06 7.25 -11.35
CA ARG A 114 2.75 6.87 -12.73
C ARG A 114 3.56 7.65 -13.76
N SER A 115 3.98 8.85 -13.38
CA SER A 115 4.78 9.76 -14.21
C SER A 115 5.98 10.30 -13.42
N GLU A 116 6.95 10.86 -14.13
CA GLU A 116 8.13 11.48 -13.51
C GLU A 116 7.79 12.67 -12.60
N GLY A 117 6.63 13.29 -12.82
CA GLY A 117 6.15 14.42 -12.01
C GLY A 117 5.35 14.00 -10.79
N ASP A 118 4.93 12.74 -10.70
CA ASP A 118 4.09 12.27 -9.59
C ASP A 118 4.89 12.17 -8.30
N ARG A 119 4.20 12.44 -7.21
CA ARG A 119 4.77 12.39 -5.86
C ARG A 119 3.81 11.71 -4.92
N GLY A 120 4.37 10.91 -4.04
CA GLY A 120 3.56 10.26 -3.04
C GLY A 120 4.38 9.50 -2.03
N MET A 121 3.74 9.10 -0.95
CA MET A 121 4.33 8.34 0.12
C MET A 121 3.70 6.97 0.22
N LEU A 122 4.53 5.93 0.24
CA LEU A 122 4.15 4.56 0.55
C LEU A 122 4.59 4.22 1.98
N VAL A 123 3.63 3.93 2.84
CA VAL A 123 3.90 3.49 4.22
C VAL A 123 3.55 2.00 4.33
N ILE A 124 4.49 1.19 4.79
CA ILE A 124 4.28 -0.24 5.04
C ILE A 124 4.44 -0.48 6.55
N CYS A 125 3.33 -0.82 7.22
CA CYS A 125 3.29 -1.00 8.67
C CYS A 125 3.71 -2.41 9.12
N ASP A 126 3.96 -3.33 8.19
CA ASP A 126 4.32 -4.70 8.49
C ASP A 126 5.79 -4.84 8.92
N PRO A 127 6.08 -5.18 10.19
CA PRO A 127 7.46 -5.29 10.66
C PRO A 127 8.23 -6.43 9.98
N ARG A 128 7.55 -7.39 9.36
CA ARG A 128 8.18 -8.50 8.64
C ARG A 128 9.06 -8.04 7.47
N ILE A 129 8.77 -6.86 6.90
CA ILE A 129 9.59 -6.25 5.84
C ILE A 129 11.02 -5.93 6.33
N LEU A 130 11.21 -5.74 7.62
CA LEU A 130 12.51 -5.47 8.24
C LEU A 130 13.12 -6.70 8.92
N ASN A 131 12.27 -7.52 9.56
CA ASN A 131 12.70 -8.56 10.50
C ASN A 131 12.79 -9.96 9.89
N LYS A 132 12.35 -10.13 8.63
CA LYS A 132 12.40 -11.43 7.93
C LYS A 132 13.38 -11.38 6.75
N GLY A 133 14.03 -12.51 6.47
CA GLY A 133 15.02 -12.61 5.39
C GLY A 133 14.49 -12.20 4.02
N TYR A 134 13.23 -12.51 3.72
CA TYR A 134 12.55 -12.10 2.49
C TYR A 134 12.22 -10.60 2.42
N GLY A 135 12.29 -9.88 3.55
CA GLY A 135 11.98 -8.46 3.58
C GLY A 135 12.86 -7.61 2.66
N LYS A 136 14.12 -8.03 2.47
CA LYS A 136 15.01 -7.40 1.48
C LYS A 136 14.47 -7.58 0.06
N VAL A 137 14.04 -8.79 -0.30
CA VAL A 137 13.46 -9.08 -1.62
C VAL A 137 12.24 -8.20 -1.88
N VAL A 138 11.38 -8.04 -0.88
CA VAL A 138 10.20 -7.16 -0.98
C VAL A 138 10.61 -5.71 -1.23
N ARG A 139 11.54 -5.17 -0.44
CA ARG A 139 11.98 -3.76 -0.61
C ARG A 139 12.65 -3.52 -1.95
N ASP A 140 13.58 -4.39 -2.35
CA ASP A 140 14.33 -4.26 -3.60
C ASP A 140 13.43 -4.43 -4.84
N SER A 141 12.24 -4.99 -4.67
CA SER A 141 11.25 -5.17 -5.73
C SER A 141 10.36 -3.97 -5.95
N LEU A 142 10.28 -3.05 -4.99
CA LEU A 142 9.50 -1.82 -5.13
C LEU A 142 10.22 -0.83 -6.07
N PRO A 143 9.49 0.16 -6.63
CA PRO A 143 10.13 1.26 -7.32
C PRO A 143 11.22 1.94 -6.48
N ASP A 144 12.14 2.64 -7.12
CA ASP A 144 13.28 3.32 -6.47
C ASP A 144 12.80 4.52 -5.63
N PHE A 145 12.20 4.21 -4.49
CA PHE A 145 11.76 5.18 -3.50
C PHE A 145 12.86 5.51 -2.51
N TYR A 146 12.91 6.77 -2.08
CA TYR A 146 13.65 7.10 -0.87
C TYR A 146 13.02 6.40 0.34
N CYS A 147 13.79 5.53 1.00
CA CYS A 147 13.31 4.72 2.12
C CYS A 147 13.77 5.30 3.45
N THR A 148 12.86 5.47 4.39
CA THR A 148 13.17 5.91 5.75
C THR A 148 12.32 5.19 6.79
N ARG A 149 12.81 5.10 8.02
CA ARG A 149 12.04 4.65 9.20
C ARG A 149 11.80 5.80 10.18
N ARG A 150 12.23 6.99 9.82
CA ARG A 150 12.12 8.18 10.66
C ARG A 150 10.83 8.90 10.31
N GLU A 151 9.93 9.02 11.27
CA GLU A 151 8.66 9.72 11.10
C GLU A 151 8.87 11.18 10.72
N GLU A 152 9.86 11.85 11.32
CA GLU A 152 10.17 13.24 11.03
C GLU A 152 10.52 13.46 9.55
N LYS A 153 11.24 12.49 8.93
CA LYS A 153 11.55 12.55 7.51
C LYS A 153 10.34 12.32 6.62
N ALA A 154 9.44 11.45 7.05
CA ALA A 154 8.18 11.21 6.36
C ALA A 154 7.28 12.46 6.42
N LEU A 155 7.17 13.10 7.58
CA LEU A 155 6.43 14.35 7.74
C LEU A 155 7.06 15.51 6.95
N GLU A 156 8.40 15.62 6.93
CA GLU A 156 9.12 16.63 6.15
C GLU A 156 8.77 16.57 4.66
N PHE A 157 8.51 15.38 4.11
CA PHE A 157 8.08 15.20 2.72
C PHE A 157 6.78 15.94 2.41
N PHE A 158 5.79 15.91 3.30
CA PHE A 158 4.53 16.64 3.11
C PHE A 158 4.64 18.12 3.41
N LEU A 159 5.43 18.49 4.41
CA LEU A 159 5.55 19.89 4.85
C LEU A 159 6.45 20.73 3.92
N ASN A 160 7.46 20.12 3.31
CA ASN A 160 8.45 20.77 2.48
C ASN A 160 8.73 20.00 1.19
N PRO A 161 7.73 19.82 0.30
CA PRO A 161 7.88 18.99 -0.90
C PRO A 161 8.99 19.47 -1.85
N GLU A 162 9.33 20.76 -1.83
CA GLU A 162 10.39 21.32 -2.68
C GLU A 162 11.77 20.75 -2.37
N ARG A 163 12.05 20.45 -1.10
CA ARG A 163 13.33 19.82 -0.70
C ARG A 163 13.58 18.45 -1.32
N PHE A 164 12.52 17.78 -1.75
CA PHE A 164 12.59 16.45 -2.38
C PHE A 164 12.62 16.52 -3.92
N ARG A 165 12.57 17.75 -4.52
CA ARG A 165 12.64 17.95 -5.98
C ARG A 165 14.04 17.77 -6.54
N GLU A 166 15.09 18.04 -5.78
CA GLU A 166 16.45 18.19 -6.29
C GLU A 166 17.35 16.96 -6.12
N GLY A 167 16.80 15.77 -5.91
CA GLY A 167 17.61 14.55 -5.86
C GLY A 167 18.60 14.45 -4.67
N LEU A 168 18.42 15.27 -3.65
CA LEU A 168 19.32 15.40 -2.49
C LEU A 168 19.31 14.19 -1.53
N TYR A 169 18.55 13.15 -1.85
CA TYR A 169 18.41 11.96 -1.01
C TYR A 169 18.82 10.67 -1.75
N ARG A 170 19.95 10.69 -2.41
CA ARG A 170 20.70 9.47 -2.72
C ARG A 170 21.68 9.23 -1.58
N GLY A 171 21.27 8.43 -0.60
CA GLY A 171 22.10 8.05 0.52
C GLY A 171 21.63 6.76 1.13
#